data_78d860af1fb5c9d1f13b21e75699e223
#
_entry.id   78d860af1fb5c9d1f13b21e75699e223
#
_cell.length_a   1.000
_cell.length_b   1.000
_cell.length_c   1.000
_cell.angle_alpha   90.00
_cell.angle_beta   90.00
_cell.angle_gamma   90.00
#
_symmetry.space_group_name_H-M   'P 1'
#
loop_
_entity.id
_entity.type
_entity.pdbx_description
1 polymer ?
#
loop_
_entity_poly.entity_id
_entity_poly.type
_entity_poly.pdbx_seq_one_letter_code
_entity_poly.pdbx_strand_id
1 'polypeptide(L)'
;QATRAEWNASCDQIFIMDTKHPEKPSSIPDLVSTGKGRTTCAYFMPGNKSVLYASTHIGNESCPHVPPRRDDGKYVWPIYPDYDIFVANLKGKIKKQLTNEPGYDAEATVSPKGDKIVFTSMRSGDLELYTMNIDGSDVKQLTSQLGYDGGAFFSPDGSKIVFRSSRPTTEAEIAEYKSFLAEGLVAPTNMELYIINADGTGLRQLTHLGKANWAPFFLQKKKKIIFSSNHAAPRGYQFNLYMINMDGTGLEQVTFDKTFDSFPMFSPDGKRISFSSNRNNGGTRSTNLFVADWVD
;
A
#
# COMPACT_ATOMS: atom_id res chain seq x y z
N GLN A 1 9.63 -3.66 -0.98
CA GLN A 1 9.48 -3.98 -2.42
C GLN A 1 10.50 -3.19 -3.22
N ALA A 2 11.16 -3.82 -4.19
CA ALA A 2 12.16 -3.17 -5.04
C ALA A 2 12.27 -3.84 -6.41
N THR A 3 12.60 -3.01 -7.42
CA THR A 3 13.05 -3.41 -8.75
C THR A 3 14.48 -2.96 -8.91
N ARG A 4 15.45 -3.89 -8.82
CA ARG A 4 16.87 -3.57 -8.97
C ARG A 4 17.58 -4.66 -9.74
N ALA A 5 18.20 -4.29 -10.87
CA ALA A 5 18.94 -5.22 -11.73
C ALA A 5 20.13 -5.86 -10.99
N GLU A 6 20.82 -5.07 -10.14
CA GLU A 6 21.93 -5.54 -9.32
C GLU A 6 21.53 -6.57 -8.25
N TRP A 7 20.24 -6.70 -7.96
CA TRP A 7 19.66 -7.71 -7.07
C TRP A 7 18.94 -8.84 -7.84
N ASN A 8 19.21 -8.93 -9.15
CA ASN A 8 18.56 -9.88 -10.05
C ASN A 8 17.02 -9.79 -10.04
N ALA A 9 16.48 -8.59 -9.87
CA ALA A 9 15.05 -8.31 -9.86
C ALA A 9 14.68 -7.48 -11.09
N SER A 10 14.13 -8.14 -12.11
CA SER A 10 13.66 -7.53 -13.36
C SER A 10 12.35 -6.76 -13.19
N CYS A 11 11.55 -7.12 -12.19
CA CYS A 11 10.39 -6.36 -11.71
C CYS A 11 10.28 -6.42 -10.19
N ASP A 12 9.26 -5.79 -9.64
CA ASP A 12 9.11 -5.65 -8.19
C ASP A 12 9.14 -7.00 -7.48
N GLN A 13 10.06 -7.15 -6.54
CA GLN A 13 10.21 -8.30 -5.66
C GLN A 13 10.24 -7.86 -4.20
N ILE A 14 9.94 -8.79 -3.29
CA ILE A 14 9.97 -8.53 -1.86
C ILE A 14 11.32 -8.95 -1.28
N PHE A 15 11.98 -8.02 -0.63
CA PHE A 15 13.23 -8.23 0.07
C PHE A 15 13.08 -7.91 1.55
N ILE A 16 13.89 -8.56 2.38
CA ILE A 16 14.03 -8.26 3.80
C ILE A 16 15.44 -7.76 4.09
N MET A 17 15.54 -6.74 4.94
CA MET A 17 16.83 -6.18 5.36
C MET A 17 16.84 -5.91 6.85
N ASP A 18 18.03 -6.02 7.47
CA ASP A 18 18.21 -5.62 8.85
C ASP A 18 18.36 -4.10 8.95
N THR A 19 17.59 -3.47 9.82
CA THR A 19 17.65 -2.04 10.07
C THR A 19 18.63 -1.63 11.16
N LYS A 20 19.33 -2.58 11.80
CA LYS A 20 20.35 -2.28 12.82
C LYS A 20 21.63 -1.70 12.23
N HIS A 21 21.91 -2.04 10.96
CA HIS A 21 23.09 -1.60 10.25
C HIS A 21 22.74 -1.05 8.86
N PRO A 22 21.88 0.00 8.77
CA PRO A 22 21.46 0.56 7.50
C PRO A 22 22.60 1.20 6.71
N GLU A 23 23.72 1.54 7.39
CA GLU A 23 24.93 2.12 6.81
C GLU A 23 25.84 1.10 6.07
N LYS A 24 25.51 -0.19 6.07
CA LYS A 24 26.21 -1.21 5.27
C LYS A 24 25.50 -1.42 3.92
N PRO A 25 25.72 -0.54 2.93
CA PRO A 25 25.03 -0.62 1.63
C PRO A 25 25.50 -1.78 0.75
N SER A 26 26.46 -2.58 1.21
CA SER A 26 27.13 -3.62 0.41
C SER A 26 26.46 -5.01 0.50
N SER A 27 25.48 -5.22 1.35
CA SER A 27 24.75 -6.49 1.39
C SER A 27 23.49 -6.39 0.53
N ILE A 28 23.37 -7.26 -0.47
CA ILE A 28 22.10 -7.49 -1.17
C ILE A 28 21.11 -7.99 -0.12
N PRO A 29 19.92 -7.36 0.03
CA PRO A 29 18.90 -7.83 0.94
C PRO A 29 18.44 -9.25 0.59
N ASP A 30 17.99 -10.00 1.57
CA ASP A 30 17.49 -11.36 1.34
C ASP A 30 16.17 -11.32 0.55
N LEU A 31 16.13 -12.03 -0.58
CA LEU A 31 14.93 -12.19 -1.38
C LEU A 31 13.93 -13.11 -0.64
N VAL A 32 12.70 -12.62 -0.45
CA VAL A 32 11.62 -13.34 0.25
C VAL A 32 10.49 -13.76 -0.68
N SER A 33 10.35 -13.10 -1.82
CA SER A 33 9.44 -13.55 -2.88
C SER A 33 10.12 -14.58 -3.80
N THR A 34 9.35 -15.14 -4.73
CA THR A 34 9.83 -16.23 -5.61
C THR A 34 10.90 -15.81 -6.61
N GLY A 35 11.10 -14.51 -6.83
CA GLY A 35 11.90 -13.99 -7.95
C GLY A 35 11.17 -14.03 -9.30
N LYS A 36 9.94 -14.56 -9.34
CA LYS A 36 9.10 -14.70 -10.53
C LYS A 36 7.88 -13.80 -10.43
N GLY A 37 7.33 -13.42 -11.61
CA GLY A 37 6.20 -12.50 -11.69
C GLY A 37 6.52 -11.14 -11.06
N ARG A 38 5.50 -10.38 -10.76
CA ARG A 38 5.57 -9.11 -10.01
C ARG A 38 4.98 -9.28 -8.63
N THR A 39 5.57 -8.65 -7.63
CA THR A 39 5.05 -8.67 -6.26
C THR A 39 4.68 -7.27 -5.78
N THR A 40 3.80 -7.18 -4.78
CA THR A 40 3.46 -5.92 -4.13
C THR A 40 3.08 -6.11 -2.67
N CYS A 41 3.17 -5.04 -1.88
CA CYS A 41 2.55 -4.86 -0.56
C CYS A 41 2.82 -6.02 0.42
N ALA A 42 4.05 -6.14 0.89
CA ALA A 42 4.40 -7.14 1.88
C ALA A 42 4.11 -6.68 3.32
N TYR A 43 3.71 -7.62 4.17
CA TYR A 43 3.50 -7.40 5.60
C TYR A 43 3.99 -8.59 6.42
N PHE A 44 4.52 -8.35 7.62
CA PHE A 44 4.91 -9.45 8.50
C PHE A 44 3.70 -10.16 9.09
N MET A 45 3.75 -11.47 9.08
CA MET A 45 2.78 -12.32 9.79
C MET A 45 3.09 -12.36 11.29
N PRO A 46 2.10 -12.69 12.14
CA PRO A 46 2.31 -12.83 13.58
C PRO A 46 3.52 -13.72 13.91
N GLY A 47 4.33 -13.26 14.87
CA GLY A 47 5.57 -13.92 15.26
C GLY A 47 6.77 -13.65 14.37
N ASN A 48 6.65 -12.81 13.33
CA ASN A 48 7.73 -12.33 12.45
C ASN A 48 8.57 -13.46 11.80
N LYS A 49 8.00 -14.66 11.61
CA LYS A 49 8.66 -15.83 10.98
C LYS A 49 8.24 -16.05 9.53
N SER A 50 7.31 -15.26 9.04
CA SER A 50 6.82 -15.28 7.68
C SER A 50 6.29 -13.92 7.26
N VAL A 51 6.15 -13.72 5.97
CA VAL A 51 5.61 -12.53 5.33
C VAL A 51 4.42 -12.88 4.47
N LEU A 52 3.48 -11.97 4.41
CA LEU A 52 2.34 -11.93 3.51
C LEU A 52 2.71 -10.99 2.37
N TYR A 53 2.39 -11.33 1.12
CA TYR A 53 2.54 -10.43 -0.03
C TYR A 53 1.65 -10.89 -1.19
N ALA A 54 1.35 -9.97 -2.11
CA ALA A 54 0.67 -10.30 -3.35
C ALA A 54 1.67 -10.54 -4.48
N SER A 55 1.34 -11.48 -5.39
CA SER A 55 2.21 -11.85 -6.51
C SER A 55 1.42 -12.40 -7.69
N THR A 56 1.94 -12.14 -8.91
CA THR A 56 1.38 -12.66 -10.18
C THR A 56 2.02 -13.96 -10.62
N HIS A 57 2.95 -14.54 -9.86
CA HIS A 57 3.85 -15.62 -10.31
C HIS A 57 3.14 -16.94 -10.68
N ILE A 58 1.91 -17.18 -10.19
CA ILE A 58 1.12 -18.36 -10.56
C ILE A 58 0.51 -18.17 -11.94
N GLY A 59 -0.05 -17.00 -12.25
CA GLY A 59 -0.62 -16.70 -13.56
C GLY A 59 0.45 -16.52 -14.64
N ASN A 60 1.57 -15.86 -14.29
CA ASN A 60 2.72 -15.71 -15.19
C ASN A 60 4.03 -15.54 -14.39
N GLU A 61 5.01 -16.40 -14.69
CA GLU A 61 6.36 -16.32 -14.10
C GLU A 61 7.15 -15.10 -14.60
N SER A 62 6.85 -14.56 -15.76
CA SER A 62 7.47 -13.36 -16.32
C SER A 62 6.91 -12.09 -15.67
N CYS A 63 7.67 -11.01 -15.74
CA CYS A 63 7.16 -9.69 -15.36
C CYS A 63 5.98 -9.31 -16.24
N PRO A 64 4.81 -8.96 -15.68
CA PRO A 64 3.70 -8.48 -16.48
C PRO A 64 4.07 -7.16 -17.17
N HIS A 65 3.47 -6.95 -18.34
CA HIS A 65 3.68 -5.73 -19.12
C HIS A 65 3.28 -4.49 -18.32
N VAL A 66 4.17 -3.50 -18.28
CA VAL A 66 3.87 -2.20 -17.69
C VAL A 66 3.25 -1.32 -18.78
N PRO A 67 2.03 -0.81 -18.60
CA PRO A 67 1.43 0.08 -19.58
C PRO A 67 2.33 1.28 -19.89
N PRO A 68 2.44 1.70 -21.16
CA PRO A 68 3.19 2.89 -21.51
C PRO A 68 2.55 4.14 -20.87
N ARG A 69 3.35 5.21 -20.80
CA ARG A 69 2.79 6.50 -20.37
C ARG A 69 1.67 6.90 -21.33
N ARG A 70 0.54 7.29 -20.79
CA ARG A 70 -0.62 7.71 -21.59
C ARG A 70 -0.34 9.03 -22.32
N ASP A 71 -0.86 9.14 -23.53
CA ASP A 71 -0.74 10.35 -24.35
C ASP A 71 -1.52 11.53 -23.77
N ASP A 72 -2.61 11.24 -23.01
CA ASP A 72 -3.40 12.25 -22.28
C ASP A 72 -2.68 12.79 -21.03
N GLY A 73 -1.48 12.27 -20.73
CA GLY A 73 -0.66 12.67 -19.59
C GLY A 73 -1.16 12.20 -18.23
N LYS A 74 -2.26 11.43 -18.17
CA LYS A 74 -2.82 10.91 -16.92
C LYS A 74 -1.92 9.86 -16.32
N TYR A 75 -1.74 9.93 -15.01
CA TYR A 75 -1.00 8.94 -14.25
C TYR A 75 -1.94 7.83 -13.79
N VAL A 76 -1.62 6.59 -14.16
CA VAL A 76 -2.43 5.41 -13.86
C VAL A 76 -1.59 4.30 -13.26
N TRP A 77 -2.21 3.43 -12.47
CA TRP A 77 -1.66 2.18 -11.98
C TRP A 77 -2.34 0.99 -12.67
N PRO A 78 -1.57 -0.02 -13.11
CA PRO A 78 -2.15 -1.25 -13.63
C PRO A 78 -2.71 -2.13 -12.52
N ILE A 79 -3.86 -2.71 -12.77
CA ILE A 79 -4.53 -3.72 -11.95
C ILE A 79 -4.34 -5.05 -12.65
N TYR A 80 -3.30 -5.80 -12.25
CA TYR A 80 -3.03 -7.10 -12.86
C TYR A 80 -3.99 -8.16 -12.30
N PRO A 81 -4.75 -8.88 -13.15
CA PRO A 81 -5.76 -9.85 -12.68
C PRO A 81 -5.16 -11.12 -12.08
N ASP A 82 -3.85 -11.34 -12.26
CA ASP A 82 -3.14 -12.51 -11.74
C ASP A 82 -2.58 -12.30 -10.32
N TYR A 83 -2.87 -11.17 -9.68
CA TYR A 83 -2.43 -10.97 -8.30
C TYR A 83 -3.24 -11.80 -7.33
N ASP A 84 -2.54 -12.71 -6.64
CA ASP A 84 -3.01 -13.44 -5.48
C ASP A 84 -2.14 -13.18 -4.25
N ILE A 85 -2.70 -13.45 -3.08
CA ILE A 85 -2.04 -13.25 -1.78
C ILE A 85 -1.40 -14.55 -1.29
N PHE A 86 -0.12 -14.46 -0.93
CA PHE A 86 0.69 -15.59 -0.49
C PHE A 86 1.33 -15.33 0.87
N VAL A 87 1.57 -16.41 1.61
CA VAL A 87 2.42 -16.41 2.81
C VAL A 87 3.69 -17.19 2.50
N ALA A 88 4.85 -16.58 2.72
CA ALA A 88 6.15 -17.22 2.60
C ALA A 88 6.95 -17.14 3.91
N ASN A 89 7.88 -18.05 4.13
CA ASN A 89 8.86 -17.90 5.20
C ASN A 89 9.94 -16.87 4.80
N LEU A 90 10.78 -16.45 5.74
CA LEU A 90 11.82 -15.44 5.50
C LEU A 90 12.94 -15.90 4.54
N LYS A 91 12.91 -17.16 4.08
CA LYS A 91 13.82 -17.72 3.07
C LYS A 91 13.14 -17.89 1.70
N GLY A 92 11.99 -17.25 1.49
CA GLY A 92 11.28 -17.23 0.22
C GLY A 92 10.47 -18.49 -0.13
N LYS A 93 10.38 -19.47 0.77
CA LYS A 93 9.54 -20.65 0.53
C LYS A 93 8.08 -20.31 0.80
N ILE A 94 7.23 -20.41 -0.22
CA ILE A 94 5.77 -20.29 -0.10
C ILE A 94 5.27 -21.36 0.87
N LYS A 95 4.47 -20.94 1.82
CA LYS A 95 3.78 -21.78 2.80
C LYS A 95 2.31 -21.97 2.47
N LYS A 96 1.67 -20.93 1.95
CA LYS A 96 0.24 -20.94 1.63
C LYS A 96 -0.08 -19.88 0.59
N GLN A 97 -1.00 -20.19 -0.32
CA GLN A 97 -1.78 -19.26 -1.12
C GLN A 97 -3.08 -19.00 -0.37
N LEU A 98 -3.42 -17.73 -0.15
CA LEU A 98 -4.61 -17.35 0.63
C LEU A 98 -5.80 -17.00 -0.26
N THR A 99 -5.54 -16.51 -1.49
CA THR A 99 -6.58 -16.20 -2.48
C THR A 99 -6.26 -16.90 -3.80
N ASN A 100 -7.31 -17.22 -4.56
CA ASN A 100 -7.23 -17.86 -5.88
C ASN A 100 -8.45 -17.52 -6.74
N GLU A 101 -9.18 -16.46 -6.39
CA GLU A 101 -10.30 -15.98 -7.18
C GLU A 101 -9.79 -15.21 -8.40
N PRO A 102 -10.45 -15.31 -9.58
CA PRO A 102 -10.10 -14.49 -10.71
C PRO A 102 -10.18 -12.99 -10.41
N GLY A 103 -9.14 -12.25 -10.77
CA GLY A 103 -9.08 -10.81 -10.58
C GLY A 103 -7.96 -10.42 -9.60
N TYR A 104 -7.91 -9.12 -9.30
CA TYR A 104 -6.89 -8.53 -8.45
C TYR A 104 -7.18 -8.79 -6.97
N ASP A 105 -6.30 -9.50 -6.28
CA ASP A 105 -6.27 -9.63 -4.83
C ASP A 105 -4.89 -9.17 -4.31
N ALA A 106 -4.82 -8.01 -3.66
CA ALA A 106 -3.54 -7.44 -3.22
C ALA A 106 -3.70 -6.46 -2.03
N GLU A 107 -2.61 -5.73 -1.73
CA GLU A 107 -2.55 -4.69 -0.69
C GLU A 107 -2.91 -5.18 0.70
N ALA A 108 -2.60 -6.44 0.99
CA ALA A 108 -3.00 -7.11 2.22
C ALA A 108 -2.15 -6.68 3.43
N THR A 109 -2.82 -6.42 4.56
CA THR A 109 -2.20 -6.17 5.86
C THR A 109 -2.88 -6.98 6.96
N VAL A 110 -2.13 -7.24 8.04
CA VAL A 110 -2.59 -8.11 9.13
C VAL A 110 -3.06 -7.28 10.33
N SER A 111 -4.16 -7.69 10.93
CA SER A 111 -4.64 -7.16 12.21
C SER A 111 -3.57 -7.30 13.31
N PRO A 112 -3.39 -6.32 14.21
CA PRO A 112 -2.47 -6.43 15.33
C PRO A 112 -2.82 -7.57 16.30
N LYS A 113 -4.06 -8.08 16.27
CA LYS A 113 -4.47 -9.30 17.01
C LYS A 113 -3.99 -10.58 16.35
N GLY A 114 -3.52 -10.52 15.08
CA GLY A 114 -3.04 -11.66 14.32
C GLY A 114 -4.13 -12.64 13.87
N ASP A 115 -5.38 -12.21 13.85
CA ASP A 115 -6.56 -13.04 13.56
C ASP A 115 -7.17 -12.77 12.18
N LYS A 116 -7.03 -11.55 11.66
CA LYS A 116 -7.62 -11.11 10.40
C LYS A 116 -6.58 -10.48 9.46
N ILE A 117 -6.91 -10.53 8.18
CA ILE A 117 -6.24 -9.82 7.09
C ILE A 117 -7.27 -8.90 6.45
N VAL A 118 -6.90 -7.66 6.14
CA VAL A 118 -7.64 -6.77 5.24
C VAL A 118 -6.89 -6.67 3.92
N PHE A 119 -7.60 -6.65 2.80
CA PHE A 119 -7.00 -6.61 1.46
C PHE A 119 -7.95 -5.95 0.45
N THR A 120 -7.42 -5.53 -0.69
CA THR A 120 -8.17 -5.00 -1.82
C THR A 120 -8.44 -6.10 -2.82
N SER A 121 -9.69 -6.20 -3.31
CA SER A 121 -10.11 -7.22 -4.27
C SER A 121 -11.07 -6.69 -5.33
N MET A 122 -10.94 -7.24 -6.54
CA MET A 122 -11.84 -6.97 -7.68
C MET A 122 -13.00 -7.97 -7.79
N ARG A 123 -13.18 -8.91 -6.86
CA ARG A 123 -14.18 -10.00 -6.96
C ARG A 123 -15.63 -9.53 -7.04
N SER A 124 -15.95 -8.31 -6.61
CA SER A 124 -17.28 -7.70 -6.77
C SER A 124 -17.46 -6.90 -8.05
N GLY A 125 -16.41 -6.81 -8.88
CA GLY A 125 -16.41 -6.01 -10.13
C GLY A 125 -15.89 -4.59 -9.95
N ASP A 126 -15.51 -4.20 -8.72
CA ASP A 126 -14.84 -2.95 -8.37
C ASP A 126 -13.73 -3.21 -7.34
N LEU A 127 -12.85 -2.24 -7.15
CA LEU A 127 -11.75 -2.32 -6.17
C LEU A 127 -12.26 -2.00 -4.77
N GLU A 128 -12.63 -3.03 -4.03
CA GLU A 128 -13.24 -2.91 -2.71
C GLU A 128 -12.37 -3.54 -1.62
N LEU A 129 -12.57 -3.13 -0.38
CA LEU A 129 -11.93 -3.76 0.77
C LEU A 129 -12.67 -5.02 1.19
N TYR A 130 -11.88 -6.04 1.49
CA TYR A 130 -12.33 -7.30 2.06
C TYR A 130 -11.53 -7.64 3.30
N THR A 131 -12.11 -8.43 4.19
CA THR A 131 -11.39 -9.11 5.27
C THR A 131 -11.47 -10.61 5.10
N MET A 132 -10.49 -11.32 5.65
CA MET A 132 -10.49 -12.78 5.79
C MET A 132 -9.81 -13.16 7.10
N ASN A 133 -10.02 -14.40 7.55
CA ASN A 133 -9.22 -14.96 8.63
C ASN A 133 -7.76 -15.05 8.23
N ILE A 134 -6.86 -15.16 9.22
CA ILE A 134 -5.41 -15.27 9.00
C ILE A 134 -5.03 -16.50 8.14
N ASP A 135 -5.90 -17.47 8.05
CA ASP A 135 -5.73 -18.67 7.23
C ASP A 135 -6.36 -18.58 5.83
N GLY A 136 -6.94 -17.43 5.44
CA GLY A 136 -7.59 -17.19 4.17
C GLY A 136 -9.08 -17.56 4.12
N SER A 137 -9.64 -18.12 5.19
CA SER A 137 -11.07 -18.45 5.28
C SER A 137 -11.94 -17.23 5.63
N ASP A 138 -13.27 -17.38 5.54
CA ASP A 138 -14.27 -16.37 5.96
C ASP A 138 -14.07 -15.00 5.31
N VAL A 139 -13.97 -14.98 3.97
CA VAL A 139 -13.82 -13.74 3.18
C VAL A 139 -15.12 -12.93 3.25
N LYS A 140 -15.01 -11.65 3.67
CA LYS A 140 -16.15 -10.73 3.82
C LYS A 140 -15.83 -9.39 3.17
N GLN A 141 -16.76 -8.89 2.39
CA GLN A 141 -16.68 -7.53 1.83
C GLN A 141 -16.95 -6.48 2.92
N LEU A 142 -16.13 -5.43 2.95
CA LEU A 142 -16.27 -4.30 3.88
C LEU A 142 -16.82 -3.05 3.21
N THR A 143 -16.46 -2.79 1.96
CA THR A 143 -16.86 -1.60 1.20
C THR A 143 -17.57 -2.02 -0.09
N SER A 144 -18.46 -1.15 -0.61
CA SER A 144 -19.25 -1.42 -1.81
C SER A 144 -19.64 -0.14 -2.56
N GLN A 145 -18.92 0.94 -2.36
CA GLN A 145 -19.19 2.22 -3.02
C GLN A 145 -18.28 2.37 -4.23
N LEU A 146 -18.84 2.80 -5.37
CA LEU A 146 -18.10 2.99 -6.60
C LEU A 146 -16.83 3.81 -6.39
N GLY A 147 -15.70 3.24 -6.82
CA GLY A 147 -14.38 3.84 -6.72
C GLY A 147 -13.36 2.88 -6.11
N TYR A 148 -12.09 3.26 -6.17
CA TYR A 148 -11.01 2.43 -5.66
C TYR A 148 -10.85 2.58 -4.15
N ASP A 149 -10.98 1.49 -3.42
CA ASP A 149 -10.66 1.35 -2.01
C ASP A 149 -9.42 0.49 -1.82
N GLY A 150 -8.36 1.01 -1.19
CA GLY A 150 -7.14 0.23 -1.03
C GLY A 150 -6.10 0.81 -0.08
N GLY A 151 -4.99 0.07 0.08
CA GLY A 151 -3.90 0.43 0.98
C GLY A 151 -4.31 0.52 2.44
N ALA A 152 -5.09 -0.45 2.89
CA ALA A 152 -5.75 -0.46 4.18
C ALA A 152 -4.86 -0.94 5.32
N PHE A 153 -4.95 -0.30 6.50
CA PHE A 153 -4.27 -0.70 7.72
C PHE A 153 -5.22 -0.70 8.91
N PHE A 154 -5.09 -1.71 9.76
CA PHE A 154 -5.80 -1.75 11.04
C PHE A 154 -5.25 -0.74 12.04
N SER A 155 -6.13 -0.20 12.90
CA SER A 155 -5.74 0.53 14.10
C SER A 155 -5.00 -0.37 15.09
N PRO A 156 -4.17 0.18 16.00
CA PRO A 156 -3.40 -0.62 16.97
C PRO A 156 -4.22 -1.53 17.86
N ASP A 157 -5.48 -1.20 18.12
CA ASP A 157 -6.44 -2.04 18.85
C ASP A 157 -7.23 -3.01 17.97
N GLY A 158 -7.06 -2.94 16.63
CA GLY A 158 -7.75 -3.74 15.64
C GLY A 158 -9.23 -3.40 15.45
N SER A 159 -9.72 -2.30 16.01
CA SER A 159 -11.14 -1.94 15.95
C SER A 159 -11.53 -1.16 14.70
N LYS A 160 -10.56 -0.52 14.05
CA LYS A 160 -10.77 0.33 12.87
C LYS A 160 -9.79 0.00 11.76
N ILE A 161 -10.14 0.44 10.55
CA ILE A 161 -9.31 0.34 9.35
C ILE A 161 -9.26 1.73 8.72
N VAL A 162 -8.06 2.22 8.39
CA VAL A 162 -7.84 3.41 7.59
C VAL A 162 -7.37 3.00 6.20
N PHE A 163 -7.82 3.69 5.16
CA PHE A 163 -7.50 3.37 3.78
C PHE A 163 -7.59 4.61 2.88
N ARG A 164 -7.04 4.53 1.68
CA ARG A 164 -7.23 5.54 0.64
C ARG A 164 -8.40 5.15 -0.26
N SER A 165 -9.11 6.13 -0.74
CA SER A 165 -10.27 5.89 -1.59
C SER A 165 -10.45 6.99 -2.63
N SER A 166 -10.88 6.62 -3.82
CA SER A 166 -11.48 7.53 -4.79
C SER A 166 -13.00 7.40 -4.74
N ARG A 167 -13.70 8.53 -4.95
CA ARG A 167 -15.18 8.55 -5.01
C ARG A 167 -15.61 9.42 -6.16
N PRO A 168 -15.66 8.88 -7.40
CA PRO A 168 -16.16 9.62 -8.54
C PRO A 168 -17.66 9.94 -8.33
N THR A 169 -18.04 11.21 -8.49
CA THR A 169 -19.40 11.69 -8.20
C THR A 169 -20.11 12.26 -9.41
N THR A 170 -19.38 12.85 -10.33
CA THR A 170 -19.94 13.39 -11.57
C THR A 170 -20.03 12.29 -12.63
N GLU A 171 -20.95 12.44 -13.60
CA GLU A 171 -21.07 11.50 -14.73
C GLU A 171 -19.73 11.33 -15.47
N ALA A 172 -18.98 12.41 -15.66
CA ALA A 172 -17.68 12.39 -16.33
C ALA A 172 -16.64 11.60 -15.53
N GLU A 173 -16.53 11.82 -14.21
CA GLU A 173 -15.61 11.08 -13.34
C GLU A 173 -15.99 9.59 -13.27
N ILE A 174 -17.27 9.27 -13.21
CA ILE A 174 -17.77 7.89 -13.21
C ILE A 174 -17.44 7.19 -14.53
N ALA A 175 -17.67 7.86 -15.65
CA ALA A 175 -17.36 7.32 -16.98
C ALA A 175 -15.84 7.09 -17.13
N GLU A 176 -15.01 8.04 -16.70
CA GLU A 176 -13.56 7.91 -16.73
C GLU A 176 -13.06 6.78 -15.84
N TYR A 177 -13.53 6.69 -14.60
CA TYR A 177 -13.17 5.61 -13.68
C TYR A 177 -13.48 4.23 -14.27
N LYS A 178 -14.70 4.06 -14.79
CA LYS A 178 -15.13 2.80 -15.43
C LYS A 178 -14.31 2.48 -16.68
N SER A 179 -13.96 3.50 -17.49
CA SER A 179 -13.10 3.32 -18.66
C SER A 179 -11.72 2.80 -18.28
N PHE A 180 -11.08 3.40 -17.26
CA PHE A 180 -9.80 2.91 -16.78
C PHE A 180 -9.90 1.49 -16.20
N LEU A 181 -10.92 1.23 -15.41
CA LEU A 181 -11.13 -0.10 -14.83
C LEU A 181 -11.30 -1.19 -15.90
N ALA A 182 -12.02 -0.89 -16.98
CA ALA A 182 -12.18 -1.78 -18.13
C ALA A 182 -10.85 -2.05 -18.89
N GLU A 183 -9.89 -1.10 -18.82
CA GLU A 183 -8.53 -1.27 -19.33
C GLU A 183 -7.59 -1.96 -18.32
N GLY A 184 -8.07 -2.36 -17.15
CA GLY A 184 -7.24 -2.86 -16.05
C GLY A 184 -6.37 -1.79 -15.40
N LEU A 185 -6.85 -0.56 -15.34
CA LEU A 185 -6.14 0.61 -14.82
C LEU A 185 -6.96 1.34 -13.76
N VAL A 186 -6.27 2.10 -12.89
CA VAL A 186 -6.89 3.10 -12.01
C VAL A 186 -6.04 4.38 -11.99
N ALA A 187 -6.69 5.53 -11.82
CA ALA A 187 -6.01 6.81 -11.63
C ALA A 187 -5.91 7.14 -10.12
N PRO A 188 -4.69 7.16 -9.54
CA PRO A 188 -4.53 7.40 -8.10
C PRO A 188 -4.40 8.88 -7.73
N THR A 189 -4.86 9.77 -8.56
CA THR A 189 -4.56 11.21 -8.49
C THR A 189 -5.61 12.04 -7.75
N ASN A 190 -6.77 11.46 -7.46
CA ASN A 190 -7.85 12.09 -6.70
C ASN A 190 -8.35 11.09 -5.64
N MET A 191 -7.63 11.03 -4.54
CA MET A 191 -7.92 10.10 -3.45
C MET A 191 -7.91 10.81 -2.11
N GLU A 192 -8.86 10.47 -1.28
CA GLU A 192 -8.95 10.91 0.11
C GLU A 192 -8.78 9.72 1.06
N LEU A 193 -8.51 10.01 2.33
CA LEU A 193 -8.47 8.98 3.36
C LEU A 193 -9.86 8.77 3.93
N TYR A 194 -10.15 7.51 4.18
CA TYR A 194 -11.38 7.05 4.82
C TYR A 194 -11.05 6.18 6.02
N ILE A 195 -11.97 6.12 6.96
CA ILE A 195 -11.89 5.23 8.13
C ILE A 195 -13.20 4.49 8.30
N ILE A 196 -13.10 3.21 8.64
CA ILE A 196 -14.24 2.31 8.84
C ILE A 196 -13.98 1.45 10.09
N ASN A 197 -15.04 0.97 10.74
CA ASN A 197 -14.88 -0.05 11.76
C ASN A 197 -14.46 -1.39 11.13
N ALA A 198 -13.73 -2.23 11.85
CA ALA A 198 -13.25 -3.51 11.33
C ALA A 198 -14.39 -4.50 10.98
N ASP A 199 -15.61 -4.24 11.44
CA ASP A 199 -16.83 -4.98 11.09
C ASP A 199 -17.54 -4.45 9.83
N GLY A 200 -17.03 -3.40 9.18
CA GLY A 200 -17.61 -2.77 8.00
C GLY A 200 -18.61 -1.64 8.28
N THR A 201 -18.89 -1.34 9.54
CA THR A 201 -19.81 -0.25 9.91
C THR A 201 -19.07 1.09 10.06
N GLY A 202 -19.80 2.19 10.09
CA GLY A 202 -19.25 3.51 10.46
C GLY A 202 -18.25 4.09 9.46
N LEU A 203 -18.39 3.77 8.17
CA LEU A 203 -17.59 4.36 7.10
C LEU A 203 -17.73 5.88 7.10
N ARG A 204 -16.60 6.59 7.12
CA ARG A 204 -16.58 8.04 6.96
C ARG A 204 -15.30 8.52 6.28
N GLN A 205 -15.41 9.59 5.54
CA GLN A 205 -14.27 10.31 4.98
C GLN A 205 -13.50 11.02 6.10
N LEU A 206 -12.18 10.94 6.04
CA LEU A 206 -11.27 11.51 7.05
C LEU A 206 -10.63 12.81 6.56
N THR A 207 -10.24 12.88 5.28
CA THR A 207 -9.60 14.05 4.67
C THR A 207 -10.45 14.62 3.55
N HIS A 208 -10.33 15.95 3.34
CA HIS A 208 -10.97 16.72 2.27
C HIS A 208 -9.94 17.67 1.66
N LEU A 209 -8.77 17.12 1.29
CA LEU A 209 -7.61 17.89 0.88
C LEU A 209 -7.50 18.05 -0.64
N GLY A 210 -8.20 17.21 -1.37
CA GLY A 210 -8.06 17.08 -2.81
C GLY A 210 -6.73 16.46 -3.22
N LYS A 211 -6.53 16.27 -4.51
CA LYS A 211 -5.37 15.62 -5.12
C LYS A 211 -5.17 14.19 -4.58
N ALA A 212 -3.93 13.79 -4.30
CA ALA A 212 -3.60 12.43 -3.89
C ALA A 212 -3.18 12.36 -2.43
N ASN A 213 -3.91 11.58 -1.64
CA ASN A 213 -3.63 11.29 -0.25
C ASN A 213 -3.47 9.77 -0.11
N TRP A 214 -2.24 9.29 0.18
CA TRP A 214 -1.88 7.88 0.09
C TRP A 214 -1.25 7.34 1.36
N ALA A 215 -1.16 6.01 1.43
CA ALA A 215 -0.41 5.26 2.41
C ALA A 215 -0.66 5.70 3.85
N PRO A 216 -1.91 5.74 4.32
CA PRO A 216 -2.20 6.05 5.70
C PRO A 216 -1.70 4.96 6.63
N PHE A 217 -1.19 5.35 7.80
CA PHE A 217 -0.75 4.43 8.85
C PHE A 217 -1.08 4.98 10.23
N PHE A 218 -1.54 4.14 11.14
CA PHE A 218 -1.85 4.58 12.53
C PHE A 218 -0.60 4.75 13.37
N LEU A 219 -0.55 5.80 14.18
CA LEU A 219 0.43 5.94 15.25
C LEU A 219 0.07 5.01 16.41
N GLN A 220 1.07 4.30 16.97
CA GLN A 220 0.84 3.22 17.93
C GLN A 220 0.18 3.66 19.25
N LYS A 221 0.49 4.85 19.75
CA LYS A 221 0.04 5.32 21.07
C LYS A 221 -0.82 6.57 21.01
N LYS A 222 -1.07 7.10 19.83
CA LYS A 222 -1.80 8.35 19.63
C LYS A 222 -3.00 8.09 18.72
N LYS A 223 -4.08 8.79 18.94
CA LYS A 223 -5.25 8.76 18.04
C LYS A 223 -4.98 9.60 16.78
N LYS A 224 -3.83 9.35 16.13
CA LYS A 224 -3.38 10.04 14.92
C LYS A 224 -3.06 9.04 13.80
N ILE A 225 -3.14 9.53 12.58
CA ILE A 225 -2.80 8.84 11.35
C ILE A 225 -1.72 9.66 10.66
N ILE A 226 -0.63 9.00 10.21
CA ILE A 226 0.34 9.59 9.31
C ILE A 226 0.04 9.14 7.89
N PHE A 227 0.27 9.97 6.89
CA PHE A 227 0.00 9.67 5.50
C PHE A 227 0.84 10.52 4.55
N SER A 228 0.85 10.17 3.28
CA SER A 228 1.54 10.91 2.24
C SER A 228 0.55 11.74 1.45
N SER A 229 0.88 13.00 1.15
CA SER A 229 0.00 13.87 0.37
C SER A 229 0.76 14.86 -0.50
N ASN A 230 0.19 15.17 -1.65
CA ASN A 230 0.64 16.24 -2.53
C ASN A 230 -0.34 17.43 -2.56
N HIS A 231 -1.30 17.52 -1.62
CA HIS A 231 -2.34 18.54 -1.63
C HIS A 231 -1.78 19.98 -1.67
N ALA A 232 -0.72 20.24 -0.89
CA ALA A 232 -0.07 21.55 -0.82
C ALA A 232 0.99 21.77 -1.92
N ALA A 233 1.30 20.75 -2.72
CA ALA A 233 2.37 20.82 -3.69
C ALA A 233 1.97 21.63 -4.94
N PRO A 234 2.86 22.47 -5.51
CA PRO A 234 2.60 23.14 -6.77
C PRO A 234 2.59 22.17 -7.96
N ARG A 235 3.27 21.03 -7.83
CA ARG A 235 3.39 19.97 -8.85
C ARG A 235 2.97 18.63 -8.29
N GLY A 236 2.32 17.79 -9.10
CA GLY A 236 1.71 16.52 -8.67
C GLY A 236 2.65 15.44 -8.14
N TYR A 237 3.93 15.51 -8.38
CA TYR A 237 4.91 14.50 -7.96
C TYR A 237 5.61 14.81 -6.62
N GLN A 238 5.39 15.98 -6.04
CA GLN A 238 5.96 16.35 -4.74
C GLN A 238 5.00 15.90 -3.64
N PHE A 239 5.39 14.88 -2.91
CA PHE A 239 4.64 14.37 -1.75
C PHE A 239 5.42 14.66 -0.48
N ASN A 240 4.71 15.01 0.56
CA ASN A 240 5.23 15.10 1.93
C ASN A 240 4.40 14.23 2.87
N LEU A 241 4.97 13.91 4.03
CA LEU A 241 4.26 13.24 5.10
C LEU A 241 3.47 14.26 5.93
N TYR A 242 2.26 13.89 6.26
CA TYR A 242 1.34 14.67 7.11
C TYR A 242 0.77 13.79 8.20
N MET A 243 0.36 14.39 9.30
CA MET A 243 -0.43 13.75 10.36
C MET A 243 -1.79 14.40 10.48
N ILE A 244 -2.78 13.61 10.90
CA ILE A 244 -4.14 14.06 11.18
C ILE A 244 -4.70 13.26 12.36
N ASN A 245 -5.56 13.86 13.15
CA ASN A 245 -6.31 13.14 14.18
C ASN A 245 -7.31 12.18 13.56
N MET A 246 -7.66 11.10 14.26
CA MET A 246 -8.65 10.12 13.77
C MET A 246 -10.04 10.73 13.56
N ASP A 247 -10.35 11.90 14.11
CA ASP A 247 -11.59 12.63 13.87
C ASP A 247 -11.54 13.57 12.65
N GLY A 248 -10.38 13.70 11.98
CA GLY A 248 -10.17 14.56 10.82
C GLY A 248 -9.69 15.97 11.14
N THR A 249 -9.43 16.28 12.42
CA THR A 249 -8.88 17.57 12.85
C THR A 249 -7.36 17.54 12.98
N GLY A 250 -6.73 18.71 13.18
CA GLY A 250 -5.32 18.81 13.55
C GLY A 250 -4.36 18.33 12.47
N LEU A 251 -4.61 18.68 11.21
CA LEU A 251 -3.69 18.42 10.10
C LEU A 251 -2.36 19.12 10.35
N GLU A 252 -1.27 18.37 10.26
CA GLU A 252 0.10 18.81 10.55
C GLU A 252 1.05 18.24 9.50
N GLN A 253 1.94 19.07 8.95
CA GLN A 253 2.98 18.64 8.02
C GLN A 253 4.20 18.12 8.80
N VAL A 254 4.71 16.94 8.40
CA VAL A 254 5.83 16.25 9.07
C VAL A 254 7.13 16.39 8.29
N THR A 255 7.08 16.28 6.96
CA THR A 255 8.26 16.46 6.12
C THR A 255 8.08 17.62 5.16
N PHE A 256 9.23 18.26 4.77
CA PHE A 256 9.24 19.52 4.03
C PHE A 256 10.16 19.44 2.79
N ASP A 257 10.46 18.23 2.33
CA ASP A 257 11.33 18.06 1.17
C ASP A 257 10.59 18.43 -0.13
N LYS A 258 11.35 18.84 -1.14
CA LYS A 258 10.81 19.19 -2.47
C LYS A 258 10.66 17.97 -3.39
N THR A 259 10.93 16.78 -2.87
CA THR A 259 10.90 15.52 -3.61
C THR A 259 9.66 14.69 -3.25
N PHE A 260 9.79 13.40 -3.25
CA PHE A 260 8.73 12.46 -2.95
C PHE A 260 9.03 11.77 -1.61
N ASP A 261 8.18 11.98 -0.61
CA ASP A 261 8.19 11.26 0.66
C ASP A 261 6.89 10.48 0.79
N SER A 262 6.96 9.15 0.94
CA SER A 262 5.75 8.33 0.98
C SER A 262 5.94 7.02 1.75
N PHE A 263 4.84 6.29 1.94
CA PHE A 263 4.77 4.98 2.59
C PHE A 263 5.33 4.97 4.02
N PRO A 264 4.86 5.88 4.90
CA PRO A 264 5.33 5.92 6.28
C PRO A 264 4.83 4.71 7.07
N MET A 265 5.70 4.09 7.84
CA MET A 265 5.34 3.02 8.78
C MET A 265 6.12 3.18 10.08
N PHE A 266 5.45 2.99 11.21
CA PHE A 266 6.09 3.01 12.52
C PHE A 266 6.58 1.62 12.94
N SER A 267 7.69 1.59 13.67
CA SER A 267 8.08 0.40 14.43
C SER A 267 7.01 0.02 15.46
N PRO A 268 6.91 -1.27 15.86
CA PRO A 268 5.89 -1.71 16.83
C PRO A 268 5.92 -0.98 18.18
N ASP A 269 7.08 -0.46 18.59
CA ASP A 269 7.24 0.33 19.80
C ASP A 269 6.92 1.83 19.60
N GLY A 270 6.71 2.26 18.35
CA GLY A 270 6.41 3.63 17.95
C GLY A 270 7.60 4.59 18.04
N LYS A 271 8.82 4.10 18.22
CA LYS A 271 10.03 4.93 18.40
C LYS A 271 10.75 5.27 17.11
N ARG A 272 10.50 4.55 16.02
CA ARG A 272 11.12 4.78 14.73
C ARG A 272 10.05 4.82 13.64
N ILE A 273 10.34 5.61 12.62
CA ILE A 273 9.56 5.67 11.39
C ILE A 273 10.43 5.21 10.23
N SER A 274 9.88 4.42 9.34
CA SER A 274 10.43 4.17 8.01
C SER A 274 9.56 4.83 6.95
N PHE A 275 10.17 5.34 5.90
CA PHE A 275 9.46 5.93 4.76
C PHE A 275 10.33 5.85 3.50
N SER A 276 9.69 5.92 2.35
CA SER A 276 10.37 5.98 1.05
C SER A 276 10.58 7.43 0.64
N SER A 277 11.76 7.74 0.09
CA SER A 277 12.07 9.10 -0.36
C SER A 277 13.02 9.12 -1.55
N ASN A 278 12.86 10.16 -2.37
CA ASN A 278 13.77 10.47 -3.48
C ASN A 278 14.86 11.46 -3.06
N ARG A 279 14.93 11.89 -1.80
CA ARG A 279 15.98 12.75 -1.29
C ARG A 279 17.35 12.07 -1.41
N ASN A 280 18.38 12.85 -1.62
CA ASN A 280 19.78 12.37 -1.67
C ASN A 280 20.03 11.26 -2.71
N ASN A 281 19.23 11.20 -3.79
CA ASN A 281 19.33 10.17 -4.83
C ASN A 281 20.36 10.48 -5.94
N GLY A 282 21.19 11.51 -5.76
CA GLY A 282 22.21 11.91 -6.75
C GLY A 282 21.62 12.43 -8.07
N GLY A 283 20.39 12.93 -8.06
CA GLY A 283 19.69 13.42 -9.25
C GLY A 283 19.06 12.32 -10.11
N THR A 284 19.08 11.06 -9.65
CA THR A 284 18.40 9.94 -10.30
C THR A 284 16.90 9.97 -9.99
N ARG A 285 16.13 9.01 -10.54
CA ARG A 285 14.73 8.78 -10.18
C ARG A 285 14.55 7.70 -9.10
N SER A 286 15.66 7.27 -8.49
CA SER A 286 15.62 6.22 -7.47
C SER A 286 14.91 6.69 -6.21
N THR A 287 14.05 5.82 -5.69
CA THR A 287 13.43 5.96 -4.38
C THR A 287 14.14 5.03 -3.41
N ASN A 288 14.59 5.56 -2.28
CA ASN A 288 15.29 4.82 -1.25
C ASN A 288 14.43 4.72 0.02
N LEU A 289 14.72 3.73 0.85
CA LEU A 289 14.12 3.57 2.16
C LEU A 289 14.94 4.35 3.21
N PHE A 290 14.26 5.15 3.99
CA PHE A 290 14.81 5.88 5.12
C PHE A 290 14.24 5.36 6.43
N VAL A 291 15.04 5.39 7.47
CA VAL A 291 14.63 5.10 8.85
C VAL A 291 15.10 6.26 9.71
N ALA A 292 14.21 6.78 10.56
CA ALA A 292 14.52 7.86 11.49
C ALA A 292 13.97 7.53 12.87
N ASP A 293 14.62 8.05 13.92
CA ASP A 293 14.07 8.05 15.25
C ASP A 293 12.88 9.02 15.31
N TRP A 294 11.82 8.59 15.98
CA TRP A 294 10.64 9.43 16.19
C TRP A 294 10.71 10.06 17.57
N VAL A 295 10.70 11.39 17.60
CA VAL A 295 10.61 12.19 18.82
C VAL A 295 9.24 12.86 18.87
N ASP A 296 8.61 12.82 20.04
CA ASP A 296 7.26 13.36 20.28
C ASP A 296 7.28 14.88 20.49
#